data_87e6e8f07a1fbdda230e810b77ee9982
#
_entry.id   87e6e8f07a1fbdda230e810b77ee9982
#
_cell.length_a   1.000
_cell.length_b   1.000
_cell.length_c   1.000
_cell.angle_alpha   90.00
_cell.angle_beta   90.00
_cell.angle_gamma   90.00
#
_symmetry.space_group_name_H-M   'P 1'
#
loop_
_entity.id
_entity.type
_entity.pdbx_description
1 polymer ?
#
loop_
_entity_poly.entity_id
_entity_poly.type
_entity_poly.pdbx_seq_one_letter_code
_entity_poly.pdbx_strand_id
1 'polypeptide(L)'
;TKHQILKAYFSYIVNFYVNHHHFEGKDIPHIKLDSKTTVKELIEIYANSGFNARQLGEAAKLYQKMIHENATICLTVAGAMTPVGFGGIIKTLLEKGFVDWIVTTGANVYHEDHFAWGLPVKQGHFEVDDNILYEKEIVRIRDVYVKFYETLELEDNIIQNMFKDKFSEKSFTTAEFCNVLGKISKEKSKFPEKSFLTTAYELDVPVYVSTLKDSSLAMNLAVHRLKDQPFNLDFVREIIEQAAIVYNSKKSGILELGGGVPKNTAQQTGPLL
;
A
#
# COMPACT_ATOMS: atom_id res chain seq x y z
N THR A 1 4.76 -45.99 -0.42
CA THR A 1 3.53 -45.77 -1.22
C THR A 1 2.88 -44.45 -0.80
N LYS A 2 2.09 -43.83 -1.68
CA LYS A 2 1.34 -42.56 -1.38
C LYS A 2 0.57 -42.62 -0.04
N HIS A 3 0.10 -43.80 0.34
CA HIS A 3 -0.64 -44.03 1.59
C HIS A 3 0.26 -43.93 2.84
N GLN A 4 1.51 -44.32 2.75
CA GLN A 4 2.48 -44.21 3.86
C GLN A 4 2.95 -42.74 4.07
N ILE A 5 3.09 -41.99 2.99
CA ILE A 5 3.44 -40.57 3.04
C ILE A 5 2.28 -39.75 3.64
N LEU A 6 1.02 -40.02 3.24
CA LEU A 6 -0.15 -39.39 3.83
C LEU A 6 -0.33 -39.72 5.32
N LYS A 7 -0.09 -40.99 5.73
CA LYS A 7 -0.09 -41.35 7.15
C LYS A 7 0.99 -40.69 7.96
N ALA A 8 2.19 -40.58 7.42
CA ALA A 8 3.32 -39.85 8.07
C ALA A 8 3.04 -38.36 8.17
N TYR A 9 2.46 -37.76 7.13
CA TYR A 9 2.08 -36.34 7.11
C TYR A 9 0.92 -36.04 8.09
N PHE A 10 -0.10 -36.90 8.14
CA PHE A 10 -1.18 -36.79 9.11
C PHE A 10 -0.71 -37.03 10.55
N SER A 11 0.18 -37.99 10.77
CA SER A 11 0.80 -38.24 12.08
C SER A 11 1.68 -37.06 12.52
N TYR A 12 2.40 -36.42 11.59
CA TYR A 12 3.21 -35.24 11.87
C TYR A 12 2.33 -34.04 12.20
N ILE A 13 1.26 -33.80 11.46
CA ILE A 13 0.28 -32.74 11.74
C ILE A 13 -0.44 -33.00 13.06
N VAL A 14 -0.92 -34.23 13.31
CA VAL A 14 -1.59 -34.57 14.56
C VAL A 14 -0.62 -34.47 15.75
N ASN A 15 0.63 -34.95 15.64
CA ASN A 15 1.63 -34.76 16.68
C ASN A 15 2.05 -33.30 16.87
N PHE A 16 2.09 -32.49 15.81
CA PHE A 16 2.34 -31.07 15.91
C PHE A 16 1.21 -30.34 16.65
N TYR A 17 -0.05 -30.71 16.40
CA TYR A 17 -1.21 -30.15 17.10
C TYR A 17 -1.43 -30.75 18.50
N VAL A 18 -1.06 -32.00 18.74
CA VAL A 18 -1.29 -32.71 20.03
C VAL A 18 -0.18 -32.43 21.04
N ASN A 19 1.04 -32.05 20.60
CA ASN A 19 2.14 -31.71 21.49
C ASN A 19 2.25 -30.21 21.83
N HIS A 20 1.34 -29.35 21.38
CA HIS A 20 1.22 -28.02 21.92
C HIS A 20 0.46 -28.08 23.25
N HIS A 21 1.18 -27.86 24.29
CA HIS A 21 0.81 -27.78 25.71
C HIS A 21 -0.54 -27.08 25.92
N HIS A 22 -1.50 -27.81 26.36
CA HIS A 22 -2.90 -27.39 26.36
C HIS A 22 -3.25 -26.28 27.38
N PHE A 23 -2.34 -25.86 28.26
CA PHE A 23 -2.60 -24.83 29.28
C PHE A 23 -1.32 -24.11 29.77
N GLU A 24 -0.29 -24.01 28.92
CA GLU A 24 1.01 -23.40 29.28
C GLU A 24 1.19 -21.97 28.71
N GLY A 25 0.11 -21.32 28.27
CA GLY A 25 0.13 -19.93 27.86
C GLY A 25 0.39 -18.99 29.04
N LYS A 26 0.78 -17.75 28.74
CA LYS A 26 0.85 -16.70 29.75
C LYS A 26 -0.54 -16.38 30.28
N ASP A 27 -0.63 -16.11 31.58
CA ASP A 27 -1.86 -15.60 32.17
C ASP A 27 -2.30 -14.31 31.50
N ILE A 28 -3.60 -14.19 31.20
CA ILE A 28 -4.17 -12.96 30.68
C ILE A 28 -4.43 -12.03 31.87
N PRO A 29 -3.76 -10.86 31.94
CA PRO A 29 -3.94 -9.93 33.02
C PRO A 29 -5.33 -9.27 32.97
N HIS A 30 -5.86 -8.90 34.13
CA HIS A 30 -7.03 -8.02 34.18
C HIS A 30 -6.64 -6.62 33.72
N ILE A 31 -7.14 -6.21 32.53
CA ILE A 31 -6.79 -4.95 31.88
C ILE A 31 -7.29 -3.76 32.68
N LYS A 32 -6.41 -2.79 32.97
CA LYS A 32 -6.73 -1.49 33.54
C LYS A 32 -6.19 -0.40 32.62
N LEU A 33 -6.98 0.60 32.34
CA LEU A 33 -6.61 1.80 31.60
C LEU A 33 -6.83 3.02 32.49
N ASP A 34 -5.99 4.02 32.30
CA ASP A 34 -6.18 5.35 32.88
C ASP A 34 -6.03 6.45 31.81
N SER A 35 -6.26 7.68 32.20
CA SER A 35 -6.21 8.83 31.29
C SER A 35 -4.80 9.16 30.78
N LYS A 36 -3.76 8.52 31.31
CA LYS A 36 -2.35 8.70 30.91
C LYS A 36 -1.82 7.55 30.08
N THR A 37 -2.62 6.49 29.88
CA THR A 37 -2.22 5.34 29.05
C THR A 37 -1.86 5.79 27.65
N THR A 38 -0.60 5.59 27.27
CA THR A 38 -0.07 5.94 25.94
C THR A 38 -0.46 4.89 24.90
N VAL A 39 -0.38 5.24 23.61
CA VAL A 39 -0.60 4.28 22.52
C VAL A 39 0.39 3.10 22.61
N LYS A 40 1.65 3.35 23.01
CA LYS A 40 2.63 2.29 23.17
C LYS A 40 2.20 1.29 24.27
N GLU A 41 1.76 1.79 25.42
CA GLU A 41 1.26 0.94 26.51
C GLU A 41 -0.01 0.19 26.10
N LEU A 42 -0.91 0.82 25.34
CA LEU A 42 -2.09 0.17 24.81
C LEU A 42 -1.75 -1.01 23.87
N ILE A 43 -0.75 -0.86 23.02
CA ILE A 43 -0.27 -1.94 22.14
C ILE A 43 0.36 -3.09 23.00
N GLU A 44 1.08 -2.77 24.07
CA GLU A 44 1.60 -3.79 24.99
C GLU A 44 0.48 -4.53 25.75
N ILE A 45 -0.56 -3.83 26.14
CA ILE A 45 -1.77 -4.42 26.75
C ILE A 45 -2.44 -5.36 25.74
N TYR A 46 -2.59 -4.95 24.47
CA TYR A 46 -3.14 -5.79 23.42
C TYR A 46 -2.31 -7.06 23.21
N ALA A 47 -1.00 -6.96 23.17
CA ALA A 47 -0.12 -8.12 22.99
C ALA A 47 -0.21 -9.15 24.12
N ASN A 48 -0.62 -8.74 25.33
CA ASN A 48 -0.80 -9.60 26.48
C ASN A 48 -2.27 -10.01 26.73
N SER A 49 -3.18 -9.67 25.80
CA SER A 49 -4.60 -10.04 25.87
C SER A 49 -4.93 -11.26 25.00
N GLY A 50 -6.12 -11.32 24.44
CA GLY A 50 -6.60 -12.38 23.54
C GLY A 50 -7.18 -11.84 22.23
N PHE A 51 -7.63 -12.74 21.38
CA PHE A 51 -8.30 -12.45 20.12
C PHE A 51 -7.49 -11.54 19.18
N ASN A 52 -8.17 -10.73 18.39
CA ASN A 52 -7.55 -9.82 17.43
C ASN A 52 -6.67 -8.74 18.11
N ALA A 53 -6.96 -8.38 19.35
CA ALA A 53 -6.14 -7.43 20.09
C ALA A 53 -4.72 -7.98 20.29
N ARG A 54 -4.58 -9.25 20.70
CA ARG A 54 -3.28 -9.89 20.81
C ARG A 54 -2.56 -9.96 19.46
N GLN A 55 -3.27 -10.35 18.40
CA GLN A 55 -2.68 -10.41 17.08
C GLN A 55 -2.15 -9.04 16.61
N LEU A 56 -2.89 -7.95 16.88
CA LEU A 56 -2.43 -6.60 16.57
C LEU A 56 -1.17 -6.24 17.37
N GLY A 57 -1.13 -6.54 18.66
CA GLY A 57 0.03 -6.28 19.49
C GLY A 57 1.26 -7.10 19.07
N GLU A 58 1.08 -8.38 18.73
CA GLU A 58 2.13 -9.25 18.20
C GLU A 58 2.63 -8.77 16.83
N ALA A 59 1.74 -8.35 15.94
CA ALA A 59 2.11 -7.77 14.64
C ALA A 59 2.94 -6.49 14.80
N ALA A 60 2.56 -5.60 15.72
CA ALA A 60 3.32 -4.39 16.01
C ALA A 60 4.74 -4.72 16.55
N LYS A 61 4.86 -5.72 17.43
CA LYS A 61 6.16 -6.20 17.92
C LYS A 61 7.00 -6.84 16.84
N LEU A 62 6.38 -7.62 15.94
CA LEU A 62 7.09 -8.21 14.81
C LEU A 62 7.62 -7.11 13.87
N TYR A 63 6.82 -6.11 13.54
CA TYR A 63 7.27 -4.99 12.72
C TYR A 63 8.42 -4.23 13.37
N GLN A 64 8.31 -3.93 14.67
CA GLN A 64 9.41 -3.34 15.44
C GLN A 64 10.69 -4.18 15.37
N LYS A 65 10.57 -5.50 15.48
CA LYS A 65 11.70 -6.42 15.35
C LYS A 65 12.32 -6.36 13.94
N MET A 66 11.51 -6.33 12.90
CA MET A 66 11.99 -6.18 11.51
C MET A 66 12.85 -4.92 11.35
N ILE A 67 12.39 -3.78 11.90
CA ILE A 67 13.14 -2.52 11.87
C ILE A 67 14.47 -2.65 12.64
N HIS A 68 14.46 -3.19 13.87
CA HIS A 68 15.67 -3.33 14.68
C HIS A 68 16.70 -4.30 14.08
N GLU A 69 16.26 -5.28 13.32
CA GLU A 69 17.13 -6.24 12.65
C GLU A 69 17.58 -5.77 11.25
N ASN A 70 17.24 -4.54 10.87
CA ASN A 70 17.53 -3.97 9.55
C ASN A 70 17.05 -4.89 8.40
N ALA A 71 15.85 -5.43 8.53
CA ALA A 71 15.24 -6.19 7.45
C ALA A 71 14.83 -5.25 6.30
N THR A 72 14.94 -5.72 5.07
CA THR A 72 14.36 -5.04 3.90
C THR A 72 12.84 -5.20 3.94
N ILE A 73 12.11 -4.11 4.16
CA ILE A 73 10.68 -4.12 4.45
C ILE A 73 9.86 -3.64 3.25
N CYS A 74 8.97 -4.50 2.76
CA CYS A 74 7.91 -4.15 1.84
C CYS A 74 6.70 -3.62 2.60
N LEU A 75 6.14 -2.51 2.15
CA LEU A 75 4.80 -2.08 2.53
C LEU A 75 3.82 -2.43 1.42
N THR A 76 2.79 -3.22 1.72
CA THR A 76 1.69 -3.42 0.77
C THR A 76 0.44 -2.67 1.22
N VAL A 77 -0.18 -1.91 0.30
CA VAL A 77 -1.38 -1.10 0.59
C VAL A 77 -2.47 -1.41 -0.43
N ALA A 78 -3.51 -2.10 0.01
CA ALA A 78 -4.67 -2.42 -0.83
C ALA A 78 -5.75 -1.32 -0.75
N GLY A 79 -6.73 -1.40 -1.65
CA GLY A 79 -7.87 -0.49 -1.69
C GLY A 79 -7.49 0.93 -2.11
N ALA A 80 -8.20 1.92 -1.56
CA ALA A 80 -7.99 3.34 -1.78
C ALA A 80 -7.87 4.05 -0.41
N MET A 81 -6.70 4.00 0.19
CA MET A 81 -6.43 4.54 1.53
C MET A 81 -5.94 5.99 1.50
N THR A 82 -5.36 6.43 0.38
CA THR A 82 -4.84 7.80 0.27
C THR A 82 -5.92 8.88 0.30
N PRO A 83 -7.14 8.69 -0.24
CA PRO A 83 -8.20 9.71 -0.11
C PRO A 83 -8.60 10.01 1.34
N VAL A 84 -8.32 9.11 2.29
CA VAL A 84 -8.56 9.36 3.73
C VAL A 84 -7.34 9.94 4.46
N GLY A 85 -6.33 10.42 3.71
CA GLY A 85 -5.12 11.04 4.26
C GLY A 85 -4.02 10.05 4.66
N PHE A 86 -4.14 8.77 4.30
CA PHE A 86 -3.17 7.73 4.69
C PHE A 86 -1.79 7.93 4.04
N GLY A 87 -1.70 8.69 2.94
CA GLY A 87 -0.42 9.06 2.30
C GLY A 87 0.55 9.72 3.27
N GLY A 88 0.07 10.54 4.21
CA GLY A 88 0.89 11.13 5.26
C GLY A 88 1.54 10.10 6.22
N ILE A 89 0.87 8.96 6.46
CA ILE A 89 1.45 7.86 7.24
C ILE A 89 2.54 7.15 6.42
N ILE A 90 2.25 6.84 5.14
CA ILE A 90 3.24 6.24 4.23
C ILE A 90 4.49 7.12 4.16
N LYS A 91 4.31 8.42 3.94
CA LYS A 91 5.40 9.40 3.93
C LYS A 91 6.25 9.32 5.20
N THR A 92 5.61 9.30 6.37
CA THR A 92 6.31 9.21 7.65
C THR A 92 7.14 7.93 7.78
N LEU A 93 6.61 6.79 7.32
CA LEU A 93 7.33 5.52 7.32
C LEU A 93 8.56 5.56 6.40
N LEU A 94 8.43 6.19 5.22
CA LEU A 94 9.54 6.41 4.28
C LEU A 94 10.62 7.30 4.89
N GLU A 95 10.27 8.46 5.43
CA GLU A 95 11.20 9.42 6.05
C GLU A 95 11.98 8.83 7.25
N LYS A 96 11.38 7.84 7.93
CA LYS A 96 12.04 7.13 9.04
C LYS A 96 12.86 5.92 8.60
N GLY A 97 12.87 5.58 7.31
CA GLY A 97 13.52 4.38 6.81
C GLY A 97 12.90 3.09 7.34
N PHE A 98 11.59 3.09 7.58
CA PHE A 98 10.86 1.94 8.09
C PHE A 98 10.23 1.09 7.00
N VAL A 99 10.36 1.53 5.74
CA VAL A 99 9.90 0.87 4.52
C VAL A 99 10.93 1.11 3.43
N ASP A 100 11.32 0.04 2.72
CA ASP A 100 12.34 0.07 1.67
C ASP A 100 11.72 0.01 0.26
N TRP A 101 10.54 -0.54 0.12
CA TRP A 101 9.79 -0.57 -1.14
C TRP A 101 8.29 -0.74 -0.89
N ILE A 102 7.48 -0.35 -1.87
CA ILE A 102 6.02 -0.33 -1.74
C ILE A 102 5.38 -1.09 -2.90
N VAL A 103 4.33 -1.87 -2.61
CA VAL A 103 3.39 -2.41 -3.61
C VAL A 103 1.99 -1.92 -3.27
N THR A 104 1.36 -1.21 -4.21
CA THR A 104 0.09 -0.56 -3.94
C THR A 104 -0.89 -0.70 -5.12
N THR A 105 -2.02 -0.02 -5.04
CA THR A 105 -3.04 0.05 -6.08
C THR A 105 -2.91 1.34 -6.89
N GLY A 106 -3.41 1.34 -8.12
CA GLY A 106 -3.51 2.56 -8.92
C GLY A 106 -4.39 3.63 -8.26
N ALA A 107 -5.43 3.24 -7.53
CA ALA A 107 -6.26 4.15 -6.78
C ALA A 107 -5.48 4.90 -5.69
N ASN A 108 -4.59 4.23 -4.96
CA ASN A 108 -3.76 4.90 -3.96
C ASN A 108 -2.82 5.94 -4.59
N VAL A 109 -2.21 5.61 -5.72
CA VAL A 109 -1.32 6.53 -6.44
C VAL A 109 -2.10 7.73 -7.00
N TYR A 110 -3.26 7.50 -7.62
CA TYR A 110 -4.10 8.54 -8.17
C TYR A 110 -4.58 9.52 -7.09
N HIS A 111 -5.24 9.03 -6.06
CA HIS A 111 -5.83 9.90 -5.04
C HIS A 111 -4.81 10.57 -4.11
N GLU A 112 -3.55 10.16 -4.11
CA GLU A 112 -2.49 10.85 -3.40
C GLU A 112 -2.25 12.24 -3.97
N ASP A 113 -2.36 12.37 -5.28
CA ASP A 113 -2.11 13.63 -5.97
C ASP A 113 -3.12 14.73 -5.61
N HIS A 114 -4.34 14.37 -5.16
CA HIS A 114 -5.29 15.37 -4.63
C HIS A 114 -4.64 16.29 -3.58
N PHE A 115 -3.89 15.71 -2.66
CA PHE A 115 -3.26 16.47 -1.56
C PHE A 115 -2.07 17.31 -2.04
N ALA A 116 -1.25 16.75 -2.93
CA ALA A 116 -0.11 17.45 -3.49
C ALA A 116 -0.54 18.66 -4.34
N TRP A 117 -1.58 18.53 -5.14
CA TRP A 117 -2.09 19.60 -5.98
C TRP A 117 -3.08 20.52 -5.25
N GLY A 118 -3.47 20.17 -4.01
CA GLY A 118 -4.41 20.94 -3.19
C GLY A 118 -5.83 20.89 -3.70
N LEU A 119 -6.21 19.78 -4.30
CA LEU A 119 -7.57 19.52 -4.80
C LEU A 119 -8.51 19.19 -3.63
N PRO A 120 -9.77 19.63 -3.66
CA PRO A 120 -10.66 19.49 -2.52
C PRO A 120 -11.09 18.04 -2.27
N VAL A 121 -10.83 17.56 -1.06
CA VAL A 121 -11.30 16.28 -0.52
C VAL A 121 -12.03 16.56 0.79
N LYS A 122 -13.22 16.04 0.98
CA LYS A 122 -14.10 16.33 2.13
C LYS A 122 -14.60 15.04 2.78
N GLN A 123 -14.86 15.11 4.08
CA GLN A 123 -15.64 14.10 4.76
C GLN A 123 -17.08 14.13 4.24
N GLY A 124 -17.64 12.96 4.03
CA GLY A 124 -19.00 12.75 3.59
C GLY A 124 -19.71 11.70 4.43
N HIS A 125 -20.72 11.07 3.86
CA HIS A 125 -21.48 9.98 4.47
C HIS A 125 -21.55 8.80 3.51
N PHE A 126 -21.51 7.59 4.07
CA PHE A 126 -21.67 6.37 3.29
C PHE A 126 -23.13 6.18 2.86
N GLU A 127 -24.07 6.42 3.76
CA GLU A 127 -25.52 6.35 3.52
C GLU A 127 -26.00 7.69 2.98
N VAL A 128 -26.01 7.85 1.67
CA VAL A 128 -26.47 9.05 0.96
C VAL A 128 -27.09 8.63 -0.38
N ASP A 129 -28.08 9.38 -0.86
CA ASP A 129 -28.61 9.19 -2.21
C ASP A 129 -27.60 9.72 -3.24
N ASP A 130 -27.04 8.81 -4.04
CA ASP A 130 -26.06 9.15 -5.07
C ASP A 130 -26.65 10.03 -6.20
N ASN A 131 -27.99 10.07 -6.39
CA ASN A 131 -28.61 11.00 -7.34
C ASN A 131 -28.47 12.45 -6.86
N ILE A 132 -28.59 12.70 -5.55
CA ILE A 132 -28.37 14.04 -4.96
C ILE A 132 -26.90 14.46 -5.13
N LEU A 133 -25.96 13.52 -4.98
CA LEU A 133 -24.55 13.80 -5.21
C LEU A 133 -24.26 14.10 -6.67
N TYR A 134 -24.85 13.34 -7.59
CA TYR A 134 -24.73 13.55 -9.03
C TYR A 134 -25.22 14.94 -9.45
N GLU A 135 -26.40 15.38 -8.99
CA GLU A 135 -26.92 16.73 -9.27
C GLU A 135 -26.00 17.86 -8.77
N LYS A 136 -25.18 17.58 -7.75
CA LYS A 136 -24.21 18.51 -7.15
C LYS A 136 -22.80 18.33 -7.67
N GLU A 137 -22.60 17.47 -8.68
CA GLU A 137 -21.29 17.15 -9.27
C GLU A 137 -20.30 16.62 -8.22
N ILE A 138 -20.81 15.88 -7.23
CA ILE A 138 -20.02 15.25 -6.18
C ILE A 138 -19.85 13.77 -6.50
N VAL A 139 -18.61 13.29 -6.43
CA VAL A 139 -18.27 11.87 -6.53
C VAL A 139 -17.93 11.36 -5.13
N ARG A 140 -18.48 10.21 -4.80
CA ARG A 140 -18.28 9.56 -3.51
C ARG A 140 -17.27 8.42 -3.62
N ILE A 141 -16.24 8.49 -2.79
CA ILE A 141 -15.29 7.38 -2.57
C ILE A 141 -15.61 6.85 -1.16
N ARG A 142 -16.57 5.94 -1.08
CA ARG A 142 -17.17 5.43 0.16
C ARG A 142 -17.83 6.55 0.98
N ASP A 143 -17.17 7.12 1.97
CA ASP A 143 -17.61 8.23 2.83
C ASP A 143 -16.72 9.48 2.68
N VAL A 144 -15.94 9.53 1.62
CA VAL A 144 -15.16 10.71 1.23
C VAL A 144 -15.79 11.31 -0.03
N TYR A 145 -15.92 12.64 -0.07
CA TYR A 145 -16.47 13.38 -1.19
C TYR A 145 -15.39 14.18 -1.90
N VAL A 146 -15.43 14.11 -3.22
CA VAL A 146 -14.62 14.94 -4.13
C VAL A 146 -15.54 15.58 -5.16
N LYS A 147 -15.15 16.72 -5.71
CA LYS A 147 -15.87 17.35 -6.81
C LYS A 147 -15.45 16.74 -8.15
N PHE A 148 -16.41 16.53 -9.05
CA PHE A 148 -16.10 15.98 -10.36
C PHE A 148 -15.15 16.91 -11.13
N TYR A 149 -15.51 18.16 -11.33
CA TYR A 149 -14.70 19.11 -12.11
C TYR A 149 -13.49 19.65 -11.33
N GLU A 150 -13.69 20.04 -10.06
CA GLU A 150 -12.66 20.72 -9.26
C GLU A 150 -11.61 19.76 -8.70
N THR A 151 -11.84 18.46 -8.74
CA THR A 151 -10.92 17.45 -8.25
C THR A 151 -10.55 16.48 -9.36
N LEU A 152 -11.48 15.64 -9.83
CA LEU A 152 -11.14 14.53 -10.73
C LEU A 152 -10.76 15.01 -12.13
N GLU A 153 -11.58 15.83 -12.79
CA GLU A 153 -11.27 16.33 -14.14
C GLU A 153 -10.00 17.20 -14.14
N LEU A 154 -9.84 18.04 -13.11
CA LEU A 154 -8.64 18.87 -12.99
C LEU A 154 -7.38 18.00 -12.81
N GLU A 155 -7.45 16.96 -11.99
CA GLU A 155 -6.34 16.01 -11.81
C GLU A 155 -6.05 15.23 -13.09
N ASP A 156 -7.08 14.73 -13.77
CA ASP A 156 -6.92 14.05 -15.06
C ASP A 156 -6.19 14.95 -16.08
N ASN A 157 -6.55 16.22 -16.15
CA ASN A 157 -5.86 17.20 -16.99
C ASN A 157 -4.40 17.43 -16.56
N ILE A 158 -4.13 17.47 -15.26
CA ILE A 158 -2.76 17.59 -14.72
C ILE A 158 -1.96 16.37 -15.16
N ILE A 159 -2.46 15.15 -14.92
CA ILE A 159 -1.78 13.90 -15.29
C ILE A 159 -1.54 13.82 -16.80
N GLN A 160 -2.54 14.13 -17.63
CA GLN A 160 -2.38 14.15 -19.08
C GLN A 160 -1.29 15.15 -19.52
N ASN A 161 -1.23 16.33 -18.93
CA ASN A 161 -0.20 17.32 -19.24
C ASN A 161 1.21 16.90 -18.72
N MET A 162 1.29 16.16 -17.62
CA MET A 162 2.56 15.66 -17.09
C MET A 162 3.28 14.75 -18.09
N PHE A 163 2.53 13.98 -18.86
CA PHE A 163 3.07 12.98 -19.77
C PHE A 163 3.09 13.40 -21.24
N LYS A 164 2.56 14.58 -21.59
CA LYS A 164 2.38 15.03 -22.98
C LYS A 164 3.60 14.87 -23.88
N ASP A 165 4.81 15.08 -23.35
CA ASP A 165 6.06 15.02 -24.10
C ASP A 165 7.02 13.92 -23.63
N LYS A 166 6.53 12.99 -22.78
CA LYS A 166 7.36 11.98 -22.14
C LYS A 166 7.12 10.56 -22.65
N PHE A 167 6.18 10.41 -23.58
CA PHE A 167 5.90 9.14 -24.20
C PHE A 167 6.98 8.79 -25.22
N SER A 168 7.58 7.63 -25.03
CA SER A 168 8.56 7.05 -25.93
C SER A 168 8.18 5.59 -26.19
N GLU A 169 8.76 4.99 -27.19
CA GLU A 169 8.65 3.54 -27.44
C GLU A 169 9.24 2.69 -26.30
N LYS A 170 9.95 3.33 -25.36
CA LYS A 170 10.51 2.65 -24.18
C LYS A 170 9.39 2.16 -23.27
N SER A 171 9.51 0.90 -22.82
CA SER A 171 8.66 0.34 -21.78
C SER A 171 9.11 0.78 -20.40
N PHE A 172 8.15 1.08 -19.52
CA PHE A 172 8.35 1.46 -18.14
C PHE A 172 7.86 0.34 -17.20
N THR A 173 8.49 0.17 -16.05
CA THR A 173 7.83 -0.49 -14.91
C THR A 173 6.92 0.51 -14.21
N THR A 174 6.01 0.02 -13.38
CA THR A 174 5.17 0.93 -12.58
C THR A 174 6.01 1.70 -11.55
N ALA A 175 7.14 1.15 -11.11
CA ALA A 175 8.08 1.86 -10.26
C ALA A 175 8.74 3.05 -10.98
N GLU A 176 9.21 2.87 -12.21
CA GLU A 176 9.72 3.98 -13.03
C GLU A 176 8.63 5.04 -13.30
N PHE A 177 7.39 4.59 -13.52
CA PHE A 177 6.24 5.47 -13.71
C PHE A 177 5.96 6.30 -12.44
N CYS A 178 5.90 5.68 -11.27
CA CYS A 178 5.70 6.37 -10.00
C CYS A 178 6.87 7.32 -9.66
N ASN A 179 8.10 6.94 -10.01
CA ASN A 179 9.27 7.80 -9.85
C ASN A 179 9.14 9.09 -10.68
N VAL A 180 8.65 8.98 -11.93
CA VAL A 180 8.38 10.15 -12.78
C VAL A 180 7.24 11.01 -12.19
N LEU A 181 6.17 10.41 -11.68
CA LEU A 181 5.09 11.13 -10.99
C LEU A 181 5.63 11.89 -9.77
N GLY A 182 6.38 11.22 -8.91
CA GLY A 182 6.98 11.83 -7.72
C GLY A 182 7.89 13.00 -8.05
N LYS A 183 8.73 12.87 -9.09
CA LYS A 183 9.58 13.95 -9.60
C LYS A 183 8.75 15.15 -10.06
N ILE A 184 7.72 14.92 -10.86
CA ILE A 184 6.88 16.00 -11.39
C ILE A 184 6.08 16.66 -10.26
N SER A 185 5.55 15.85 -9.32
CA SER A 185 4.88 16.37 -8.14
C SER A 185 5.81 17.25 -7.32
N LYS A 186 7.07 16.85 -7.10
CA LYS A 186 8.08 17.67 -6.45
C LYS A 186 8.30 19.02 -7.13
N GLU A 187 8.40 19.02 -8.46
CA GLU A 187 8.76 20.20 -9.25
C GLU A 187 7.59 21.16 -9.48
N LYS A 188 6.35 20.65 -9.55
CA LYS A 188 5.21 21.40 -10.09
C LYS A 188 3.99 21.46 -9.20
N SER A 189 3.83 20.56 -8.22
CA SER A 189 2.65 20.57 -7.37
C SER A 189 2.67 21.74 -6.38
N LYS A 190 1.49 22.08 -5.85
CA LYS A 190 1.32 23.18 -4.92
C LYS A 190 1.88 22.86 -3.52
N PHE A 191 1.82 21.59 -3.11
CA PHE A 191 2.22 21.10 -1.80
C PHE A 191 3.00 19.79 -1.94
N PRO A 192 4.21 19.82 -2.53
CA PRO A 192 4.99 18.60 -2.78
C PRO A 192 5.27 17.80 -1.49
N GLU A 193 5.33 18.49 -0.36
CA GLU A 193 5.52 17.88 0.96
C GLU A 193 4.34 17.01 1.42
N LYS A 194 3.19 17.09 0.74
CA LYS A 194 2.01 16.27 1.05
C LYS A 194 1.93 14.99 0.23
N SER A 195 2.89 14.71 -0.66
CA SER A 195 2.91 13.51 -1.48
C SER A 195 3.92 12.48 -0.97
N PHE A 196 3.45 11.26 -0.70
CA PHE A 196 4.38 10.15 -0.44
C PHE A 196 5.17 9.76 -1.71
N LEU A 197 4.64 10.01 -2.91
CA LEU A 197 5.35 9.76 -4.16
C LEU A 197 6.55 10.71 -4.32
N THR A 198 6.40 11.98 -3.94
CA THR A 198 7.51 12.93 -3.86
C THR A 198 8.59 12.43 -2.90
N THR A 199 8.19 11.98 -1.71
CA THR A 199 9.13 11.44 -0.72
C THR A 199 9.80 10.14 -1.21
N ALA A 200 9.05 9.25 -1.84
CA ALA A 200 9.59 8.03 -2.43
C ALA A 200 10.63 8.34 -3.53
N TYR A 201 10.35 9.32 -4.40
CA TYR A 201 11.29 9.81 -5.40
C TYR A 201 12.58 10.38 -4.76
N GLU A 202 12.45 11.19 -3.71
CA GLU A 202 13.61 11.82 -3.03
C GLU A 202 14.49 10.82 -2.32
N LEU A 203 13.91 9.74 -1.81
CA LEU A 203 14.60 8.67 -1.09
C LEU A 203 15.00 7.48 -1.97
N ASP A 204 14.72 7.53 -3.27
CA ASP A 204 14.93 6.43 -4.22
C ASP A 204 14.25 5.12 -3.82
N VAL A 205 13.04 5.22 -3.23
CA VAL A 205 12.23 4.07 -2.80
C VAL A 205 11.27 3.69 -3.92
N PRO A 206 11.34 2.46 -4.47
CA PRO A 206 10.46 2.05 -5.56
C PRO A 206 9.03 1.81 -5.09
N VAL A 207 8.05 2.31 -5.88
CA VAL A 207 6.62 2.15 -5.67
C VAL A 207 6.01 1.39 -6.85
N TYR A 208 5.64 0.14 -6.64
CA TYR A 208 5.01 -0.71 -7.65
C TYR A 208 3.50 -0.65 -7.58
N VAL A 209 2.83 -0.65 -8.74
CA VAL A 209 1.37 -0.56 -8.84
C VAL A 209 0.80 -1.85 -9.42
N SER A 210 0.42 -2.78 -8.56
CA SER A 210 -0.04 -4.12 -8.95
C SER A 210 -1.41 -4.17 -9.66
N THR A 211 -2.23 -3.12 -9.52
CA THR A 211 -3.58 -3.03 -10.11
C THR A 211 -3.79 -1.73 -10.88
N LEU A 212 -2.79 -1.33 -11.69
CA LEU A 212 -2.84 -0.06 -12.40
C LEU A 212 -4.08 0.08 -13.29
N LYS A 213 -4.48 -1.00 -13.99
CA LYS A 213 -5.62 -0.96 -14.91
C LYS A 213 -6.96 -0.64 -14.23
N ASP A 214 -7.09 -0.90 -12.94
CA ASP A 214 -8.28 -0.59 -12.13
C ASP A 214 -8.11 0.77 -11.44
N SER A 215 -7.84 1.80 -12.24
CA SER A 215 -7.65 3.17 -11.72
C SER A 215 -7.81 4.23 -12.81
N SER A 216 -8.09 5.46 -12.39
CA SER A 216 -8.11 6.63 -13.27
C SER A 216 -6.75 6.90 -13.93
N LEU A 217 -5.64 6.49 -13.32
CA LEU A 217 -4.32 6.55 -13.96
C LEU A 217 -4.30 5.77 -15.29
N ALA A 218 -4.80 4.54 -15.29
CA ALA A 218 -4.85 3.74 -16.52
C ALA A 218 -5.80 4.34 -17.55
N MET A 219 -6.91 4.94 -17.13
CA MET A 219 -7.82 5.67 -18.05
C MET A 219 -7.11 6.86 -18.69
N ASN A 220 -6.34 7.63 -17.94
CA ASN A 220 -5.53 8.73 -18.47
C ASN A 220 -4.48 8.24 -19.48
N LEU A 221 -3.79 7.13 -19.17
CA LEU A 221 -2.85 6.51 -20.12
C LEU A 221 -3.55 6.00 -21.39
N ALA A 222 -4.78 5.49 -21.26
CA ALA A 222 -5.58 5.09 -22.43
C ALA A 222 -5.94 6.29 -23.32
N VAL A 223 -6.27 7.45 -22.73
CA VAL A 223 -6.48 8.71 -23.49
C VAL A 223 -5.25 9.10 -24.30
N HIS A 224 -4.05 8.98 -23.71
CA HIS A 224 -2.80 9.20 -24.46
C HIS A 224 -2.65 8.23 -25.63
N ARG A 225 -2.95 6.95 -25.42
CA ARG A 225 -2.90 5.94 -26.48
C ARG A 225 -3.85 6.27 -27.63
N LEU A 226 -5.03 6.79 -27.33
CA LEU A 226 -6.01 7.26 -28.35
C LEU A 226 -5.51 8.48 -29.14
N LYS A 227 -4.54 9.22 -28.61
CA LYS A 227 -3.89 10.37 -29.25
C LYS A 227 -2.58 9.98 -29.96
N ASP A 228 -2.39 8.70 -30.28
CA ASP A 228 -1.16 8.14 -30.89
C ASP A 228 0.13 8.43 -30.11
N GLN A 229 0.00 8.57 -28.79
CA GLN A 229 1.13 8.72 -27.88
C GLN A 229 1.37 7.37 -27.17
N PRO A 230 2.33 6.54 -27.62
CA PRO A 230 2.52 5.21 -27.08
C PRO A 230 3.05 5.25 -25.65
N PHE A 231 2.44 4.45 -24.79
CA PHE A 231 2.92 4.18 -23.44
C PHE A 231 2.85 2.67 -23.20
N ASN A 232 3.98 2.08 -22.87
CA ASN A 232 4.11 0.65 -22.66
C ASN A 232 4.58 0.37 -21.24
N LEU A 233 3.97 -0.62 -20.59
CA LEU A 233 4.35 -1.11 -19.27
C LEU A 233 4.92 -2.51 -19.39
N ASP A 234 6.01 -2.76 -18.69
CA ASP A 234 6.71 -4.05 -18.64
C ASP A 234 6.52 -4.70 -17.26
N PHE A 235 5.39 -5.36 -17.07
CA PHE A 235 5.07 -6.07 -15.84
C PHE A 235 5.99 -7.28 -15.60
N VAL A 236 6.58 -7.86 -16.65
CA VAL A 236 7.49 -9.01 -16.49
C VAL A 236 8.81 -8.53 -15.89
N ARG A 237 9.36 -7.42 -16.38
CA ARG A 237 10.55 -6.79 -15.80
C ARG A 237 10.30 -6.37 -14.34
N GLU A 238 9.10 -5.87 -14.05
CA GLU A 238 8.70 -5.49 -12.69
C GLU A 238 8.78 -6.65 -11.69
N ILE A 239 8.35 -7.85 -12.11
CA ILE A 239 8.45 -9.05 -11.27
C ILE A 239 9.93 -9.37 -10.97
N ILE A 240 10.80 -9.24 -11.95
CA ILE A 240 12.26 -9.47 -11.79
C ILE A 240 12.86 -8.43 -10.83
N GLU A 241 12.49 -7.15 -10.96
CA GLU A 241 12.95 -6.07 -10.08
C GLU A 241 12.57 -6.35 -8.62
N GLN A 242 11.30 -6.69 -8.36
CA GLN A 242 10.82 -7.03 -7.02
C GLN A 242 11.53 -8.25 -6.44
N ALA A 243 11.73 -9.29 -7.23
CA ALA A 243 12.48 -10.48 -6.82
C ALA A 243 13.94 -10.14 -6.50
N ALA A 244 14.57 -9.26 -7.28
CA ALA A 244 15.95 -8.82 -7.05
C ALA A 244 16.09 -8.07 -5.70
N ILE A 245 15.10 -7.26 -5.29
CA ILE A 245 15.09 -6.61 -3.97
C ILE A 245 15.16 -7.67 -2.86
N VAL A 246 14.30 -8.68 -2.94
CA VAL A 246 14.24 -9.75 -1.92
C VAL A 246 15.51 -10.61 -1.96
N TYR A 247 15.98 -10.99 -3.15
CA TYR A 247 17.19 -11.81 -3.33
C TYR A 247 18.45 -11.17 -2.73
N ASN A 248 18.60 -9.86 -2.89
CA ASN A 248 19.75 -9.12 -2.36
C ASN A 248 19.62 -8.76 -0.88
N SER A 249 18.47 -9.02 -0.24
CA SER A 249 18.28 -8.74 1.16
C SER A 249 18.82 -9.87 2.05
N LYS A 250 19.45 -9.51 3.18
CA LYS A 250 19.86 -10.50 4.19
C LYS A 250 18.66 -11.05 4.97
N LYS A 251 17.67 -10.20 5.18
CA LYS A 251 16.38 -10.50 5.79
C LYS A 251 15.34 -9.65 5.09
N SER A 252 14.19 -10.21 4.83
CA SER A 252 13.06 -9.48 4.25
C SER A 252 11.81 -9.67 5.10
N GLY A 253 10.93 -8.69 5.05
CA GLY A 253 9.64 -8.73 5.70
C GLY A 253 8.61 -7.90 4.95
N ILE A 254 7.34 -8.13 5.27
CA ILE A 254 6.22 -7.42 4.65
C ILE A 254 5.34 -6.84 5.76
N LEU A 255 5.00 -5.56 5.65
CA LEU A 255 3.92 -4.92 6.38
C LEU A 255 2.70 -4.85 5.46
N GLU A 256 1.69 -5.67 5.74
CA GLU A 256 0.49 -5.80 4.90
C GLU A 256 -0.66 -4.96 5.47
N LEU A 257 -1.12 -3.97 4.69
CA LEU A 257 -2.30 -3.17 4.99
C LEU A 257 -3.42 -3.55 4.02
N GLY A 258 -4.35 -4.35 4.50
CA GLY A 258 -5.34 -5.03 3.68
C GLY A 258 -4.80 -6.30 3.04
N GLY A 259 -5.33 -6.70 1.89
CA GLY A 259 -4.97 -7.95 1.22
C GLY A 259 -4.96 -7.77 -0.30
N GLY A 260 -5.55 -8.72 -1.01
CA GLY A 260 -5.73 -8.65 -2.47
C GLY A 260 -4.42 -8.67 -3.27
N VAL A 261 -4.43 -8.00 -4.40
CA VAL A 261 -3.33 -8.07 -5.38
C VAL A 261 -2.01 -7.48 -4.87
N PRO A 262 -1.95 -6.34 -4.17
CA PRO A 262 -0.68 -5.82 -3.67
C PRO A 262 0.09 -6.82 -2.81
N LYS A 263 -0.60 -7.45 -1.84
CA LYS A 263 -0.02 -8.49 -1.00
C LYS A 263 0.46 -9.67 -1.83
N ASN A 264 -0.40 -10.19 -2.72
CA ASN A 264 -0.06 -11.34 -3.54
C ASN A 264 1.14 -11.06 -4.45
N THR A 265 1.21 -9.90 -5.07
CA THR A 265 2.33 -9.50 -5.92
C THR A 265 3.65 -9.49 -5.13
N ALA A 266 3.67 -8.87 -3.95
CA ALA A 266 4.86 -8.86 -3.10
C ALA A 266 5.27 -10.28 -2.65
N GLN A 267 4.32 -11.14 -2.29
CA GLN A 267 4.60 -12.50 -1.84
C GLN A 267 5.02 -13.45 -2.97
N GLN A 268 4.68 -13.17 -4.23
CA GLN A 268 5.10 -13.96 -5.40
C GLN A 268 6.60 -13.92 -5.67
N THR A 269 7.31 -12.97 -5.09
CA THR A 269 8.79 -12.91 -5.18
C THR A 269 9.44 -14.15 -4.57
N GLY A 270 8.89 -14.70 -3.48
CA GLY A 270 9.43 -15.90 -2.83
C GLY A 270 9.43 -17.15 -3.72
N PRO A 271 8.31 -17.55 -4.34
CA PRO A 271 8.28 -18.69 -5.26
C PRO A 271 9.16 -18.56 -6.51
N LEU A 272 9.53 -17.33 -6.89
CA LEU A 272 10.41 -17.10 -8.03
C LEU A 272 11.89 -17.33 -7.67
N LEU A 273 12.26 -17.14 -6.39
CA LEU A 273 13.62 -17.30 -5.88
C LEU A 273 13.90 -18.71 -5.37
#